data_602ab323b922ef94eaea690d6a400ae9
#
_entry.id   602ab323b922ef94eaea690d6a400ae9
#
_cell.length_a   1.000
_cell.length_b   1.000
_cell.length_c   1.000
_cell.angle_alpha   90.00
_cell.angle_beta   90.00
_cell.angle_gamma   90.00
#
_symmetry.space_group_name_H-M   'P 1'
#
loop_
_entity.id
_entity.type
_entity.pdbx_description
1 polymer ?
#
loop_
_entity_poly.entity_id
_entity_poly.type
_entity_poly.pdbx_seq_one_letter_code
_entity_poly.pdbx_strand_id
1 'polypeptide(L)'
;MNFLEERIAKDGIVKPGGVLKVDSFLNHQMDIDLMNEIGKEFHRRFADCPVTKVLTIEASGIAIAYPVADEFGVPMVFAKKSKSINIDGEMYVAEVESFTH
;
A
#
# COMPACT_ATOMS: atom_id res chain seq x y z
N MET A 1 11.58 -5.93 7.50
CA MET A 1 10.61 -7.07 7.42
C MET A 1 11.27 -8.25 6.75
N ASN A 2 11.73 -9.20 7.53
CA ASN A 2 12.46 -10.34 6.98
C ASN A 2 11.64 -11.17 5.98
N PHE A 3 10.35 -11.37 6.27
CA PHE A 3 9.48 -12.15 5.38
C PHE A 3 9.29 -11.47 4.02
N LEU A 4 9.22 -10.15 3.99
CA LEU A 4 9.08 -9.41 2.74
C LEU A 4 10.37 -9.41 1.95
N GLU A 5 11.50 -9.21 2.61
CA GLU A 5 12.82 -9.27 1.97
C GLU A 5 13.07 -10.64 1.36
N GLU A 6 12.72 -11.70 2.08
CA GLU A 6 12.85 -13.07 1.59
C GLU A 6 11.97 -13.31 0.36
N ARG A 7 10.73 -12.80 0.38
CA ARG A 7 9.81 -12.97 -0.74
C ARG A 7 10.30 -12.19 -1.97
N ILE A 8 10.80 -10.98 -1.79
CA ILE A 8 11.37 -10.18 -2.88
C ILE A 8 12.58 -10.89 -3.49
N ALA A 9 13.46 -11.42 -2.66
CA ALA A 9 14.63 -12.16 -3.12
C ALA A 9 14.23 -13.42 -3.90
N LYS A 10 13.17 -14.09 -3.49
CA LYS A 10 12.71 -15.33 -4.11
C LYS A 10 11.96 -15.10 -5.41
N ASP A 11 10.99 -14.19 -5.40
CA ASP A 11 10.01 -14.02 -6.48
C ASP A 11 10.11 -12.68 -7.22
N GLY A 12 10.88 -11.74 -6.73
CA GLY A 12 11.13 -10.47 -7.40
C GLY A 12 12.01 -10.67 -8.63
N ILE A 13 11.78 -9.87 -9.67
CA ILE A 13 12.54 -9.92 -10.90
C ILE A 13 13.21 -8.57 -11.13
N VAL A 14 14.54 -8.57 -11.26
CA VAL A 14 15.29 -7.36 -11.56
C VAL A 14 15.37 -7.18 -13.08
N LYS A 15 14.96 -6.01 -13.54
CA LYS A 15 15.00 -5.62 -14.94
C LYS A 15 16.10 -4.58 -15.19
N PRO A 16 16.57 -4.41 -16.44
CA PRO A 16 17.50 -3.34 -16.76
C PRO A 16 16.96 -1.97 -16.37
N GLY A 17 17.85 -1.05 -15.99
CA GLY A 17 17.48 0.29 -15.58
C GLY A 17 17.10 0.42 -14.10
N GLY A 18 17.45 -0.55 -13.28
CA GLY A 18 17.19 -0.51 -11.85
C GLY A 18 15.74 -0.77 -11.47
N VAL A 19 14.99 -1.47 -12.31
CA VAL A 19 13.59 -1.79 -12.06
C VAL A 19 13.48 -3.13 -11.34
N LEU A 20 12.76 -3.13 -10.21
CA LEU A 20 12.39 -4.34 -9.48
C LEU A 20 10.93 -4.65 -9.74
N LYS A 21 10.68 -5.82 -10.32
CA LYS A 21 9.33 -6.27 -10.65
C LYS A 21 8.82 -7.20 -9.56
N VAL A 22 7.73 -6.81 -8.92
CA VAL A 22 7.10 -7.54 -7.80
C VAL A 22 5.62 -7.78 -8.04
N ASP A 23 5.19 -7.73 -9.30
CA ASP A 23 3.78 -7.74 -9.67
C ASP A 23 3.09 -9.10 -9.49
N SER A 24 3.85 -10.17 -9.29
CA SER A 24 3.28 -11.50 -9.08
C SER A 24 2.75 -11.72 -7.66
N PHE A 25 3.11 -10.85 -6.70
CA PHE A 25 2.71 -11.05 -5.31
C PHE A 25 2.35 -9.77 -4.55
N LEU A 26 2.68 -8.60 -5.08
CA LEU A 26 2.55 -7.36 -4.31
C LEU A 26 1.65 -6.31 -4.93
N ASN A 27 1.79 -5.97 -6.21
CA ASN A 27 1.13 -4.80 -6.76
C ASN A 27 0.26 -5.02 -8.00
N HIS A 28 0.14 -6.24 -8.49
CA HIS A 28 -0.84 -6.62 -9.52
C HIS A 28 -1.59 -7.86 -9.07
N GLN A 29 -0.88 -8.93 -8.82
CA GLN A 29 -1.44 -10.05 -8.08
C GLN A 29 -0.98 -9.88 -6.63
N MET A 30 -1.90 -9.91 -5.69
CA MET A 30 -1.60 -9.73 -4.28
C MET A 30 -1.73 -11.07 -3.57
N ASP A 31 -0.64 -11.49 -2.94
CA ASP A 31 -0.65 -12.65 -2.07
C ASP A 31 -1.31 -12.23 -0.76
N ILE A 32 -2.47 -12.80 -0.45
CA ILE A 32 -3.28 -12.37 0.70
C ILE A 32 -2.56 -12.64 2.02
N ASP A 33 -1.90 -13.76 2.15
CA ASP A 33 -1.14 -14.07 3.37
C ASP A 33 -0.01 -13.05 3.58
N LEU A 34 0.67 -12.67 2.49
CA LEU A 34 1.71 -11.64 2.53
C LEU A 34 1.12 -10.29 2.94
N MET A 35 -0.03 -9.91 2.37
CA MET A 35 -0.70 -8.66 2.73
C MET A 35 -1.06 -8.63 4.21
N ASN A 36 -1.56 -9.72 4.74
CA ASN A 36 -1.91 -9.81 6.15
C ASN A 36 -0.68 -9.75 7.06
N GLU A 37 0.43 -10.37 6.65
CA GLU A 37 1.69 -10.29 7.40
C GLU A 37 2.24 -8.86 7.42
N ILE A 38 2.12 -8.14 6.30
CA ILE A 38 2.49 -6.73 6.22
C ILE A 38 1.64 -5.90 7.20
N GLY A 39 0.34 -6.15 7.24
CA GLY A 39 -0.56 -5.47 8.17
C GLY A 39 -0.14 -5.66 9.63
N LYS A 40 0.18 -6.88 10.00
CA LYS A 40 0.64 -7.21 11.35
C LYS A 40 1.97 -6.52 11.67
N GLU A 41 2.87 -6.45 10.70
CA GLU A 41 4.17 -5.79 10.89
C GLU A 41 4.01 -4.30 11.13
N PHE A 42 3.15 -3.64 10.35
CA PHE A 42 2.82 -2.23 10.56
C PHE A 42 2.23 -2.00 11.95
N HIS A 43 1.30 -2.85 12.35
CA HIS A 43 0.68 -2.76 13.67
C HIS A 43 1.73 -2.88 14.78
N ARG A 44 2.66 -3.80 14.64
CA ARG A 44 3.73 -3.99 15.62
C ARG A 44 4.63 -2.78 15.71
N ARG A 45 5.01 -2.20 14.57
CA ARG A 45 5.93 -1.07 14.52
C ARG A 45 5.32 0.23 15.04
N PHE A 46 4.02 0.39 14.89
CA PHE A 46 3.32 1.60 15.28
C PHE A 46 2.33 1.39 16.42
N ALA A 47 2.54 0.32 17.21
CA ALA A 47 1.64 -0.05 18.30
C ALA A 47 1.49 1.07 19.36
N ASP A 48 2.55 1.85 19.57
CA ASP A 48 2.56 2.93 20.56
C ASP A 48 2.01 4.25 20.02
N CYS A 49 1.61 4.29 18.75
CA CYS A 49 1.09 5.49 18.12
C CYS A 49 -0.44 5.50 18.19
N PRO A 50 -1.06 6.67 18.44
CA PRO A 50 -2.52 6.78 18.45
C PRO A 50 -3.08 6.86 17.02
N VAL A 51 -3.02 5.76 16.29
CA VAL A 51 -3.49 5.68 14.91
C VAL A 51 -5.02 5.73 14.89
N THR A 52 -5.59 6.70 14.20
CA THR A 52 -7.04 6.85 14.05
C THR A 52 -7.53 6.61 12.63
N LYS A 53 -6.66 6.66 11.66
CA LYS A 53 -6.96 6.38 10.25
C LYS A 53 -5.71 5.90 9.55
N VAL A 54 -5.91 5.15 8.47
CA VAL A 54 -4.84 4.75 7.56
C VAL A 54 -5.10 5.42 6.22
N LEU A 55 -4.12 6.14 5.71
CA LEU A 55 -4.21 6.85 4.43
C LEU A 55 -3.29 6.18 3.41
N THR A 56 -3.81 5.97 2.22
CA THR A 56 -3.05 5.45 1.10
C THR A 56 -3.42 6.18 -0.19
N ILE A 57 -2.82 5.77 -1.29
CA ILE A 57 -3.11 6.32 -2.62
C ILE A 57 -3.46 5.15 -3.54
N GLU A 58 -4.47 5.34 -4.39
CA GLU A 58 -4.80 4.33 -5.39
C GLU A 58 -3.60 4.08 -6.34
N ALA A 59 -3.40 2.91 -6.92
CA ALA A 59 -4.31 1.78 -6.76
C ALA A 59 -3.72 0.70 -5.87
N SER A 60 -2.45 0.32 -6.07
CA SER A 60 -1.85 -0.83 -5.40
C SER A 60 -1.70 -0.67 -3.89
N GLY A 61 -1.59 0.57 -3.41
CA GLY A 61 -1.50 0.85 -1.98
C GLY A 61 -2.76 0.48 -1.19
N ILE A 62 -3.90 0.41 -1.84
CA ILE A 62 -5.16 0.04 -1.18
C ILE A 62 -5.10 -1.37 -0.62
N ALA A 63 -4.50 -2.30 -1.37
CA ALA A 63 -4.38 -3.69 -0.94
C ALA A 63 -3.50 -3.86 0.29
N ILE A 64 -2.51 -3.00 0.45
CA ILE A 64 -1.63 -3.01 1.63
C ILE A 64 -2.30 -2.30 2.80
N ALA A 65 -2.94 -1.18 2.54
CA ALA A 65 -3.57 -0.36 3.59
C ALA A 65 -4.74 -1.08 4.26
N TYR A 66 -5.48 -1.89 3.54
CA TYR A 66 -6.63 -2.61 4.10
C TYR A 66 -6.25 -3.48 5.30
N PRO A 67 -5.31 -4.43 5.19
CA PRO A 67 -4.92 -5.23 6.35
C PRO A 67 -4.27 -4.39 7.47
N VAL A 68 -3.59 -3.30 7.13
CA VAL A 68 -3.04 -2.39 8.15
C VAL A 68 -4.19 -1.76 8.96
N ALA A 69 -5.19 -1.22 8.27
CA ALA A 69 -6.35 -0.61 8.93
C ALA A 69 -7.13 -1.63 9.76
N ASP A 70 -7.25 -2.84 9.26
CA ASP A 70 -7.92 -3.94 9.96
C ASP A 70 -7.21 -4.27 11.28
N GLU A 71 -5.89 -4.34 11.27
CA GLU A 71 -5.11 -4.62 12.48
C GLU A 71 -5.25 -3.51 13.52
N PHE A 72 -5.32 -2.25 13.10
CA PHE A 72 -5.54 -1.12 14.02
C PHE A 72 -7.01 -0.92 14.39
N GLY A 73 -7.94 -1.54 13.68
CA GLY A 73 -9.37 -1.37 13.91
C GLY A 73 -9.85 0.05 13.57
N VAL A 74 -9.31 0.66 12.52
CA VAL A 74 -9.59 2.05 12.14
C VAL A 74 -10.04 2.13 10.68
N PRO A 75 -10.69 3.24 10.30
CA PRO A 75 -11.02 3.45 8.89
C PRO A 75 -9.80 3.62 8.00
N MET A 76 -9.96 3.22 6.75
CA MET A 76 -8.98 3.45 5.71
C MET A 76 -9.52 4.51 4.74
N VAL A 77 -8.66 5.45 4.36
CA VAL A 77 -8.98 6.50 3.39
C VAL A 77 -7.97 6.41 2.24
N PHE A 78 -8.42 6.56 1.02
CA PHE A 78 -7.47 6.61 -0.09
C PHE A 78 -7.66 7.87 -0.92
N ALA A 79 -6.54 8.44 -1.35
CA ALA A 79 -6.49 9.54 -2.29
C ALA A 79 -6.60 9.01 -3.71
N LYS A 80 -7.32 9.71 -4.55
CA LYS A 80 -7.46 9.36 -5.94
C LYS A 80 -6.37 10.04 -6.76
N LYS A 81 -5.91 9.35 -7.80
CA LYS A 81 -4.90 9.89 -8.72
C LYS A 81 -5.47 10.96 -9.64
N SER A 82 -6.77 10.99 -9.83
CA SER A 82 -7.44 12.00 -10.61
C SER A 82 -8.66 12.51 -9.87
N LYS A 83 -9.08 13.74 -10.21
CA LYS A 83 -10.23 14.37 -9.58
C LYS A 83 -11.50 13.56 -9.87
N SER A 84 -12.26 13.27 -8.81
CA SER A 84 -13.52 12.53 -8.91
C SER A 84 -14.69 13.48 -9.03
N ILE A 85 -15.61 13.19 -9.95
CA ILE A 85 -16.87 13.93 -10.07
C ILE A 85 -17.93 13.41 -9.10
N ASN A 86 -17.67 12.31 -8.41
CA ASN A 86 -18.61 11.68 -7.49
C ASN A 86 -18.44 12.14 -6.04
N ILE A 87 -17.48 13.02 -5.78
CA ILE A 87 -17.22 13.53 -4.45
C ILE A 87 -17.70 14.98 -4.38
N ASP A 88 -18.62 15.24 -3.46
CA ASP A 88 -19.13 16.59 -3.19
C ASP A 88 -18.29 17.24 -2.08
N GLY A 89 -18.19 18.57 -2.13
CA GLY A 89 -17.52 19.36 -1.11
C GLY A 89 -16.05 19.64 -1.41
N GLU A 90 -15.37 20.06 -0.35
CA GLU A 90 -13.97 20.42 -0.47
C GLU A 90 -13.06 19.21 -0.65
N MET A 91 -12.04 19.37 -1.48
CA MET A 91 -11.03 18.34 -1.70
C MET A 91 -9.64 18.93 -1.51
N TYR A 92 -8.76 18.12 -0.97
CA TYR A 92 -7.34 18.42 -0.93
C TYR A 92 -6.69 17.83 -2.17
N VAL A 93 -5.93 18.65 -2.91
CA VAL A 93 -5.31 18.23 -4.17
C VAL A 93 -3.82 18.52 -4.12
N ALA A 94 -3.02 17.57 -4.59
CA ALA A 94 -1.59 17.75 -4.81
C ALA A 94 -1.24 17.14 -6.16
N GLU A 95 -0.27 17.73 -6.85
CA GLU A 95 0.22 17.22 -8.12
C GLU A 95 1.61 16.63 -7.94
N VAL A 96 1.81 15.42 -8.43
CA VAL A 96 3.08 14.70 -8.32
C VAL A 96 3.32 13.94 -9.61
N GLU A 97 4.56 13.94 -10.07
CA GLU A 97 4.96 13.11 -11.21
C GLU A 97 5.20 11.68 -10.74
N SER A 98 4.83 10.73 -11.59
CA SER A 98 5.02 9.31 -11.32
C SER A 98 5.79 8.66 -12.47
N PHE A 99 6.67 7.73 -12.12
CA PHE A 99 7.37 6.91 -13.11
C PHE A 99 6.46 5.93 -13.84
N THR A 100 5.34 5.57 -13.25
CA THR A 100 4.55 4.43 -13.71
C THR A 100 3.50 4.80 -14.75
N HIS A 101 3.43 6.04 -15.12
CA HIS A 101 2.57 6.46 -16.22
C HIS A 101 2.93 7.83 -16.79
#